data_3ea980ec7a9e5a2833a001a48c62227b
#
_entry.id   3ea980ec7a9e5a2833a001a48c62227b
#
_cell.length_a   1.000
_cell.length_b   1.000
_cell.length_c   1.000
_cell.angle_alpha   90.00
_cell.angle_beta   90.00
_cell.angle_gamma   90.00
#
_symmetry.space_group_name_H-M   'P 1'
#
loop_
_entity.id
_entity.type
_entity.pdbx_description
1 polymer ?
#
loop_
_entity_poly.entity_id
_entity_poly.type
_entity_poly.pdbx_seq_one_letter_code
_entity_poly.pdbx_strand_id
1 'polypeptide(L)'
;RVGLKPALVLATLGVAMTAGGAAVVAWWVFDLHWLTALLVGAIISSTDAAAVFSLLQGRGLHLNERVSATLEIESGSNDPMAIFLTLMMVTLIGSTGDQTGWSALVMLVKQFGIGGIAGILGGFAVVELANRIRLTPSLYPLLVAAAGISVFSAVNALGGSGFLAIYLTGVVIGNRRVRMMPMILQVHDGLAWLAQLSLFLILGLLVSPSSLIPLAGGGLILALALIFVIRPLTLMLTLWPFAFNRRELVFISWVGLRGAVPIV
;
A
#
# COMPACT_ATOMS: atom_id res chain seq x y z
N ARG A 1 14.50 -11.71 -7.41
CA ARG A 1 14.32 -12.73 -6.33
C ARG A 1 15.05 -12.36 -5.03
N VAL A 2 16.12 -11.57 -5.10
CA VAL A 2 16.99 -11.26 -3.93
C VAL A 2 16.28 -10.38 -2.88
N GLY A 3 15.42 -9.45 -3.28
CA GLY A 3 14.67 -8.54 -2.40
C GLY A 3 13.28 -9.03 -1.96
N LEU A 4 12.75 -10.12 -2.53
CA LEU A 4 11.34 -10.51 -2.36
C LEU A 4 10.97 -10.88 -0.92
N LYS A 5 11.77 -11.75 -0.28
CA LYS A 5 11.48 -12.19 1.10
C LYS A 5 11.52 -11.03 2.11
N PRO A 6 12.60 -10.20 2.17
CA PRO A 6 12.63 -9.07 3.10
C PRO A 6 11.52 -8.05 2.80
N ALA A 7 11.22 -7.79 1.52
CA ALA A 7 10.14 -6.89 1.13
C ALA A 7 8.76 -7.36 1.58
N LEU A 8 8.44 -8.65 1.43
CA LEU A 8 7.17 -9.21 1.90
C LEU A 8 7.02 -9.15 3.42
N VAL A 9 8.11 -9.40 4.17
CA VAL A 9 8.11 -9.24 5.63
C VAL A 9 7.88 -7.79 6.03
N LEU A 10 8.49 -6.83 5.33
CA LEU A 10 8.26 -5.41 5.55
C LEU A 10 6.83 -4.99 5.19
N ALA A 11 6.32 -5.45 4.06
CA ALA A 11 4.98 -5.13 3.59
C ALA A 11 3.85 -5.72 4.45
N THR A 12 4.14 -6.71 5.28
CA THR A 12 3.16 -7.34 6.18
C THR A 12 3.45 -7.03 7.65
N LEU A 13 4.44 -7.68 8.25
CA LEU A 13 4.83 -7.44 9.64
C LEU A 13 5.33 -6.01 9.86
N GLY A 14 6.10 -5.46 8.93
CA GLY A 14 6.61 -4.10 9.01
C GLY A 14 5.48 -3.07 9.05
N VAL A 15 4.47 -3.22 8.19
CA VAL A 15 3.27 -2.36 8.19
C VAL A 15 2.51 -2.49 9.50
N ALA A 16 2.24 -3.71 9.98
CA ALA A 16 1.52 -3.94 11.24
C ALA A 16 2.27 -3.36 12.44
N MET A 17 3.59 -3.54 12.51
CA MET A 17 4.43 -2.97 13.58
C MET A 17 4.48 -1.45 13.51
N THR A 18 4.58 -0.89 12.30
CA THR A 18 4.56 0.56 12.11
C THR A 18 3.21 1.15 12.51
N ALA A 19 2.10 0.51 12.10
CA ALA A 19 0.75 0.91 12.49
C ALA A 19 0.56 0.85 14.01
N GLY A 20 0.98 -0.23 14.65
CA GLY A 20 0.91 -0.39 16.11
C GLY A 20 1.77 0.64 16.86
N GLY A 21 3.02 0.84 16.44
CA GLY A 21 3.90 1.84 17.03
C GLY A 21 3.37 3.27 16.88
N ALA A 22 2.88 3.62 15.70
CA ALA A 22 2.25 4.91 15.45
C ALA A 22 0.97 5.09 16.26
N ALA A 23 0.17 4.02 16.42
CA ALA A 23 -1.03 4.03 17.26
C ALA A 23 -0.71 4.33 18.73
N VAL A 24 0.34 3.73 19.28
CA VAL A 24 0.76 4.00 20.67
C VAL A 24 1.10 5.49 20.87
N VAL A 25 1.85 6.07 19.93
CA VAL A 25 2.18 7.50 19.98
C VAL A 25 0.95 8.37 19.79
N ALA A 26 0.07 8.04 18.84
CA ALA A 26 -1.16 8.78 18.59
C ALA A 26 -2.11 8.72 19.79
N TRP A 27 -2.26 7.56 20.42
CA TRP A 27 -3.02 7.38 21.65
C TRP A 27 -2.51 8.28 22.77
N TRP A 28 -1.20 8.30 22.97
CA TRP A 28 -0.59 9.10 24.03
C TRP A 28 -0.61 10.61 23.77
N VAL A 29 -0.36 11.03 22.51
CA VAL A 29 -0.24 12.45 22.15
C VAL A 29 -1.59 13.14 22.00
N PHE A 30 -2.58 12.43 21.44
CA PHE A 30 -3.89 13.01 21.11
C PHE A 30 -5.02 12.52 22.03
N ASP A 31 -4.71 11.71 23.05
CA ASP A 31 -5.70 11.12 23.98
C ASP A 31 -6.87 10.42 23.24
N LEU A 32 -6.54 9.73 22.14
CA LEU A 32 -7.51 9.05 21.31
C LEU A 32 -7.93 7.71 21.93
N HIS A 33 -9.19 7.29 21.69
CA HIS A 33 -9.54 5.91 21.95
C HIS A 33 -8.64 4.97 21.15
N TRP A 34 -8.22 3.85 21.71
CA TRP A 34 -7.19 2.97 21.14
C TRP A 34 -7.51 2.46 19.72
N LEU A 35 -8.79 2.21 19.37
CA LEU A 35 -9.21 1.84 18.01
C LEU A 35 -8.99 2.98 17.00
N THR A 36 -9.28 4.22 17.42
CA THR A 36 -9.05 5.41 16.60
C THR A 36 -7.55 5.66 16.42
N ALA A 37 -6.77 5.45 17.47
CA ALA A 37 -5.31 5.53 17.38
C ALA A 37 -4.73 4.47 16.42
N LEU A 38 -5.25 3.23 16.46
CA LEU A 38 -4.90 2.18 15.50
C LEU A 38 -5.30 2.53 14.06
N LEU A 39 -6.44 3.19 13.87
CA LEU A 39 -6.86 3.69 12.57
C LEU A 39 -5.85 4.72 12.04
N VAL A 40 -5.46 5.71 12.86
CA VAL A 40 -4.42 6.68 12.49
C VAL A 40 -3.12 5.97 12.16
N GLY A 41 -2.70 5.01 12.98
CA GLY A 41 -1.50 4.19 12.73
C GLY A 41 -1.58 3.41 11.41
N ALA A 42 -2.72 2.80 11.10
CA ALA A 42 -2.94 2.07 9.84
C ALA A 42 -2.81 2.99 8.62
N ILE A 43 -3.47 4.15 8.65
CA ILE A 43 -3.44 5.15 7.56
C ILE A 43 -2.02 5.60 7.26
N ILE A 44 -1.20 5.89 8.29
CA ILE A 44 0.16 6.40 8.10
C ILE A 44 1.22 5.31 7.99
N SER A 45 0.84 4.02 7.98
CA SER A 45 1.80 2.91 7.95
C SER A 45 2.39 2.62 6.56
N SER A 46 1.68 2.96 5.48
CA SER A 46 2.15 2.79 4.10
C SER A 46 3.35 3.68 3.78
N THR A 47 4.26 3.17 2.95
CA THR A 47 5.43 3.91 2.45
C THR A 47 5.40 3.99 0.93
N ASP A 48 5.80 5.15 0.40
CA ASP A 48 5.93 5.39 -1.04
C ASP A 48 7.42 5.61 -1.39
N ALA A 49 8.02 4.62 -2.03
CA ALA A 49 9.39 4.71 -2.51
C ALA A 49 9.50 5.32 -3.93
N ALA A 50 8.41 5.41 -4.68
CA ALA A 50 8.44 5.89 -6.06
C ALA A 50 8.94 7.33 -6.16
N ALA A 51 8.52 8.19 -5.24
CA ALA A 51 8.98 9.57 -5.16
C ALA A 51 10.49 9.67 -4.94
N VAL A 52 11.06 8.80 -4.10
CA VAL A 52 12.50 8.77 -3.82
C VAL A 52 13.27 8.23 -5.02
N PHE A 53 12.79 7.17 -5.64
CA PHE A 53 13.44 6.60 -6.83
C PHE A 53 13.50 7.60 -7.99
N SER A 54 12.43 8.36 -8.23
CA SER A 54 12.41 9.39 -9.26
C SER A 54 13.48 10.46 -9.03
N LEU A 55 13.70 10.88 -7.78
CA LEU A 55 14.73 11.85 -7.42
C LEU A 55 16.16 11.29 -7.53
N LEU A 56 16.36 10.02 -7.16
CA LEU A 56 17.69 9.38 -7.21
C LEU A 56 18.12 9.08 -8.65
N GLN A 57 17.19 8.56 -9.47
CA GLN A 57 17.45 8.30 -10.89
C GLN A 57 17.76 9.57 -11.66
N GLY A 58 17.07 10.67 -11.38
CA GLY A 58 17.33 11.98 -11.97
C GLY A 58 18.72 12.54 -11.67
N ARG A 59 19.40 12.04 -10.62
CA ARG A 59 20.76 12.42 -10.24
C ARG A 59 21.83 11.39 -10.60
N GLY A 60 21.48 10.32 -11.32
CA GLY A 60 22.44 9.28 -11.71
C GLY A 60 22.97 8.43 -10.54
N LEU A 61 22.31 8.46 -9.39
CA LEU A 61 22.71 7.67 -8.23
C LEU A 61 22.14 6.24 -8.36
N HIS A 62 23.05 5.26 -8.41
CA HIS A 62 22.69 3.85 -8.45
C HIS A 62 22.71 3.25 -7.05
N LEU A 63 21.59 2.71 -6.63
CA LEU A 63 21.47 1.96 -5.40
C LEU A 63 21.94 0.53 -5.59
N ASN A 64 22.33 -0.11 -4.47
CA ASN A 64 22.52 -1.56 -4.45
C ASN A 64 21.21 -2.24 -4.91
N GLU A 65 21.32 -3.16 -5.86
CA GLU A 65 20.17 -3.88 -6.47
C GLU A 65 19.26 -4.50 -5.40
N ARG A 66 19.83 -5.05 -4.34
CA ARG A 66 19.07 -5.64 -3.25
C ARG A 66 18.23 -4.60 -2.49
N VAL A 67 18.79 -3.45 -2.20
CA VAL A 67 18.10 -2.36 -1.48
C VAL A 67 17.00 -1.79 -2.37
N SER A 68 17.29 -1.53 -3.64
CA SER A 68 16.32 -1.03 -4.62
C SER A 68 15.15 -1.98 -4.75
N ALA A 69 15.41 -3.27 -5.03
CA ALA A 69 14.37 -4.28 -5.16
C ALA A 69 13.55 -4.45 -3.87
N THR A 70 14.17 -4.36 -2.69
CA THR A 70 13.45 -4.44 -1.42
C THR A 70 12.48 -3.27 -1.25
N LEU A 71 12.93 -2.04 -1.51
CA LEU A 71 12.11 -0.84 -1.39
C LEU A 71 10.97 -0.79 -2.42
N GLU A 72 11.24 -1.15 -3.68
CA GLU A 72 10.21 -1.19 -4.75
C GLU A 72 9.11 -2.19 -4.42
N ILE A 73 9.49 -3.41 -4.03
CA ILE A 73 8.52 -4.45 -3.69
C ILE A 73 7.80 -4.12 -2.38
N GLU A 74 8.49 -3.56 -1.38
CA GLU A 74 7.87 -3.09 -0.15
C GLU A 74 6.79 -2.07 -0.46
N SER A 75 7.15 -0.98 -1.14
CA SER A 75 6.24 0.12 -1.47
C SER A 75 5.02 -0.33 -2.28
N GLY A 76 5.21 -1.20 -3.28
CA GLY A 76 4.08 -1.72 -4.05
C GLY A 76 3.20 -2.72 -3.30
N SER A 77 3.72 -3.37 -2.24
CA SER A 77 3.00 -4.42 -1.52
C SER A 77 2.43 -3.97 -0.18
N ASN A 78 2.89 -2.85 0.38
CA ASN A 78 2.42 -2.35 1.69
C ASN A 78 1.09 -1.60 1.59
N ASP A 79 0.77 -0.98 0.44
CA ASP A 79 -0.47 -0.25 0.23
C ASP A 79 -1.71 -1.15 0.43
N PRO A 80 -1.83 -2.33 -0.22
CA PRO A 80 -2.93 -3.24 0.03
C PRO A 80 -3.07 -3.65 1.51
N MET A 81 -1.95 -3.79 2.23
CA MET A 81 -1.97 -4.14 3.65
C MET A 81 -2.43 -2.96 4.52
N ALA A 82 -1.97 -1.74 4.22
CA ALA A 82 -2.38 -0.54 4.93
C ALA A 82 -3.87 -0.22 4.71
N ILE A 83 -4.35 -0.31 3.46
CA ILE A 83 -5.78 -0.17 3.14
C ILE A 83 -6.60 -1.21 3.89
N PHE A 84 -6.15 -2.46 3.91
CA PHE A 84 -6.82 -3.51 4.65
C PHE A 84 -6.92 -3.18 6.15
N LEU A 85 -5.82 -2.80 6.80
CA LEU A 85 -5.83 -2.42 8.21
C LEU A 85 -6.75 -1.23 8.47
N THR A 86 -6.75 -0.24 7.58
CA THR A 86 -7.62 0.94 7.66
C THR A 86 -9.10 0.54 7.59
N LEU A 87 -9.50 -0.25 6.58
CA LEU A 87 -10.88 -0.72 6.44
C LEU A 87 -11.31 -1.61 7.61
N MET A 88 -10.40 -2.46 8.10
CA MET A 88 -10.65 -3.27 9.30
C MET A 88 -10.93 -2.39 10.52
N MET A 89 -10.12 -1.35 10.76
CA MET A 89 -10.33 -0.44 11.88
C MET A 89 -11.62 0.37 11.73
N VAL A 90 -11.93 0.87 10.53
CA VAL A 90 -13.19 1.57 10.23
C VAL A 90 -14.39 0.65 10.52
N THR A 91 -14.32 -0.60 10.10
CA THR A 91 -15.39 -1.58 10.35
C THR A 91 -15.55 -1.86 11.85
N LEU A 92 -14.45 -2.03 12.59
CA LEU A 92 -14.48 -2.26 14.04
C LEU A 92 -15.03 -1.05 14.82
N ILE A 93 -14.69 0.16 14.41
CA ILE A 93 -15.22 1.40 15.02
C ILE A 93 -16.72 1.57 14.72
N GLY A 94 -17.14 1.23 13.49
CA GLY A 94 -18.53 1.34 13.06
C GLY A 94 -19.45 0.24 13.59
N SER A 95 -18.92 -0.89 14.07
CA SER A 95 -19.71 -1.98 14.63
C SER A 95 -20.09 -1.67 16.09
N THR A 96 -21.32 -1.29 16.29
CA THR A 96 -21.92 -1.11 17.63
C THR A 96 -22.30 -2.47 18.22
N GLY A 97 -21.39 -3.09 18.95
CA GLY A 97 -21.68 -4.26 19.81
C GLY A 97 -21.28 -5.62 19.19
N ASP A 98 -20.77 -6.50 20.07
CA ASP A 98 -20.55 -7.96 19.89
C ASP A 98 -19.60 -8.46 18.79
N GLN A 99 -18.75 -7.64 18.19
CA GLN A 99 -17.69 -8.16 17.35
C GLN A 99 -16.56 -8.70 18.26
N THR A 100 -16.56 -9.99 18.50
CA THR A 100 -15.44 -10.66 19.16
C THR A 100 -14.21 -10.62 18.26
N GLY A 101 -13.00 -10.65 18.84
CA GLY A 101 -11.75 -10.73 18.07
C GLY A 101 -11.72 -11.88 17.06
N TRP A 102 -12.54 -12.91 17.28
CA TRP A 102 -12.74 -14.03 16.36
C TRP A 102 -13.43 -13.61 15.06
N SER A 103 -14.49 -12.81 15.12
CA SER A 103 -15.20 -12.33 13.92
C SER A 103 -14.31 -11.43 13.05
N ALA A 104 -13.47 -10.59 13.67
CA ALA A 104 -12.47 -9.80 12.95
C ALA A 104 -11.44 -10.69 12.24
N LEU A 105 -10.95 -11.75 12.90
CA LEU A 105 -10.03 -12.71 12.29
C LEU A 105 -10.66 -13.44 11.10
N VAL A 106 -11.91 -13.90 11.24
CA VAL A 106 -12.66 -14.56 10.16
C VAL A 106 -12.85 -13.62 8.98
N MET A 107 -13.19 -12.35 9.24
CA MET A 107 -13.32 -11.32 8.20
C MET A 107 -11.99 -11.11 7.48
N LEU A 108 -10.89 -11.04 8.22
CA LEU A 108 -9.54 -10.91 7.69
C LEU A 108 -9.20 -12.07 6.74
N VAL A 109 -9.35 -13.31 7.22
CA VAL A 109 -9.08 -14.50 6.42
C VAL A 109 -9.94 -14.55 5.17
N LYS A 110 -11.23 -14.20 5.29
CA LYS A 110 -12.16 -14.13 4.15
C LYS A 110 -11.73 -13.07 3.14
N GLN A 111 -11.44 -11.86 3.56
CA GLN A 111 -11.03 -10.76 2.67
C GLN A 111 -9.72 -11.07 1.94
N PHE A 112 -8.71 -11.56 2.65
CA PHE A 112 -7.44 -11.94 2.03
C PHE A 112 -7.56 -13.20 1.16
N GLY A 113 -8.30 -14.21 1.62
CA GLY A 113 -8.47 -15.46 0.89
C GLY A 113 -9.21 -15.24 -0.43
N ILE A 114 -10.39 -14.60 -0.37
CA ILE A 114 -11.18 -14.31 -1.58
C ILE A 114 -10.42 -13.33 -2.48
N GLY A 115 -9.92 -12.22 -1.91
CA GLY A 115 -9.18 -11.21 -2.67
C GLY A 115 -7.93 -11.77 -3.34
N GLY A 116 -7.17 -12.58 -2.61
CA GLY A 116 -5.95 -13.22 -3.11
C GLY A 116 -6.21 -14.20 -4.25
N ILE A 117 -7.11 -15.16 -4.03
CA ILE A 117 -7.44 -16.18 -5.03
C ILE A 117 -8.09 -15.55 -6.27
N ALA A 118 -9.12 -14.73 -6.06
CA ALA A 118 -9.84 -14.09 -7.16
C ALA A 118 -8.96 -13.10 -7.93
N GLY A 119 -8.04 -12.40 -7.26
CA GLY A 119 -7.10 -11.50 -7.91
C GLY A 119 -6.11 -12.24 -8.84
N ILE A 120 -5.57 -13.35 -8.38
CA ILE A 120 -4.68 -14.19 -9.21
C ILE A 120 -5.44 -14.78 -10.40
N LEU A 121 -6.61 -15.37 -10.15
CA LEU A 121 -7.45 -15.95 -11.21
C LEU A 121 -7.93 -14.87 -12.19
N GLY A 122 -8.36 -13.72 -11.68
CA GLY A 122 -8.72 -12.55 -12.49
C GLY A 122 -7.57 -12.09 -13.38
N GLY A 123 -6.36 -12.03 -12.84
CA GLY A 123 -5.16 -11.70 -13.60
C GLY A 123 -4.92 -12.65 -14.78
N PHE A 124 -5.00 -13.96 -14.54
CA PHE A 124 -4.90 -14.96 -15.60
C PHE A 124 -6.02 -14.82 -16.63
N ALA A 125 -7.25 -14.59 -16.17
CA ALA A 125 -8.40 -14.40 -17.07
C ALA A 125 -8.21 -13.16 -17.97
N VAL A 126 -7.73 -12.04 -17.41
CA VAL A 126 -7.45 -10.81 -18.17
C VAL A 126 -6.32 -11.01 -19.17
N VAL A 127 -5.24 -11.69 -18.79
CA VAL A 127 -4.12 -12.02 -19.70
C VAL A 127 -4.61 -12.86 -20.88
N GLU A 128 -5.40 -13.89 -20.58
CA GLU A 128 -5.94 -14.78 -21.61
C GLU A 128 -6.91 -14.03 -22.52
N LEU A 129 -7.81 -13.22 -21.95
CA LEU A 129 -8.74 -12.39 -22.71
C LEU A 129 -8.01 -11.43 -23.66
N ALA A 130 -7.01 -10.69 -23.14
CA ALA A 130 -6.23 -9.75 -23.93
C ALA A 130 -5.45 -10.42 -25.07
N ASN A 131 -5.00 -11.66 -24.86
CA ASN A 131 -4.25 -12.40 -25.86
C ASN A 131 -5.14 -13.08 -26.93
N ARG A 132 -6.38 -13.45 -26.55
CA ARG A 132 -7.33 -14.07 -27.49
C ARG A 132 -8.05 -13.06 -28.38
N ILE A 133 -8.45 -11.93 -27.82
CA ILE A 133 -9.21 -10.92 -28.56
C ILE A 133 -8.26 -10.11 -29.44
N ARG A 134 -8.66 -9.86 -30.68
CA ARG A 134 -7.94 -8.98 -31.62
C ARG A 134 -8.65 -7.63 -31.66
N LEU A 135 -8.09 -6.66 -30.93
CA LEU A 135 -8.57 -5.29 -30.90
C LEU A 135 -7.57 -4.35 -31.60
N THR A 136 -8.03 -3.15 -31.90
CA THR A 136 -7.11 -2.06 -32.27
C THR A 136 -6.18 -1.76 -31.09
N PRO A 137 -4.91 -1.42 -31.32
CA PRO A 137 -3.93 -1.22 -30.23
C PRO A 137 -4.41 -0.30 -29.09
N SER A 138 -5.10 0.79 -29.43
CA SER A 138 -5.60 1.78 -28.49
C SER A 138 -6.70 1.27 -27.52
N LEU A 139 -7.35 0.14 -27.84
CA LEU A 139 -8.41 -0.43 -27.01
C LEU A 139 -7.87 -1.40 -25.94
N TYR A 140 -6.62 -1.88 -26.05
CA TYR A 140 -6.05 -2.78 -25.04
C TYR A 140 -5.93 -2.16 -23.65
N PRO A 141 -5.48 -0.90 -23.48
CA PRO A 141 -5.48 -0.25 -22.18
C PRO A 141 -6.87 -0.16 -21.55
N LEU A 142 -7.89 0.17 -22.37
CA LEU A 142 -9.29 0.24 -21.90
C LEU A 142 -9.84 -1.12 -21.50
N LEU A 143 -9.50 -2.18 -22.27
CA LEU A 143 -9.87 -3.55 -21.90
C LEU A 143 -9.29 -3.94 -20.54
N VAL A 144 -8.00 -3.66 -20.32
CA VAL A 144 -7.33 -4.00 -19.04
C VAL A 144 -7.91 -3.19 -17.89
N ALA A 145 -8.16 -1.89 -18.08
CA ALA A 145 -8.79 -1.04 -17.07
C ALA A 145 -10.21 -1.52 -16.72
N ALA A 146 -11.05 -1.78 -17.71
CA ALA A 146 -12.41 -2.28 -17.50
C ALA A 146 -12.43 -3.65 -16.82
N ALA A 147 -11.55 -4.56 -17.23
CA ALA A 147 -11.40 -5.86 -16.60
C ALA A 147 -10.91 -5.74 -15.15
N GLY A 148 -9.96 -4.84 -14.87
CA GLY A 148 -9.50 -4.56 -13.51
C GLY A 148 -10.61 -4.05 -12.60
N ILE A 149 -11.40 -3.08 -13.06
CA ILE A 149 -12.57 -2.56 -12.33
C ILE A 149 -13.60 -3.67 -12.11
N SER A 150 -13.80 -4.55 -13.10
CA SER A 150 -14.74 -5.68 -12.99
C SER A 150 -14.27 -6.68 -11.92
N VAL A 151 -12.97 -7.01 -11.88
CA VAL A 151 -12.39 -7.87 -10.84
C VAL A 151 -12.54 -7.22 -9.46
N PHE A 152 -12.22 -5.94 -9.33
CA PHE A 152 -12.38 -5.18 -8.08
C PHE A 152 -13.84 -5.24 -7.58
N SER A 153 -14.80 -4.93 -8.43
CA SER A 153 -16.22 -4.88 -8.08
C SER A 153 -16.78 -6.27 -7.74
N ALA A 154 -16.43 -7.29 -8.53
CA ALA A 154 -16.87 -8.66 -8.29
C ALA A 154 -16.33 -9.20 -6.96
N VAL A 155 -15.06 -8.95 -6.64
CA VAL A 155 -14.45 -9.42 -5.40
C VAL A 155 -15.05 -8.71 -4.18
N ASN A 156 -15.29 -7.41 -4.27
CA ASN A 156 -16.00 -6.67 -3.20
C ASN A 156 -17.41 -7.23 -2.97
N ALA A 157 -18.15 -7.53 -4.04
CA ALA A 157 -19.49 -8.13 -3.93
C ALA A 157 -19.47 -9.51 -3.25
N LEU A 158 -18.37 -10.27 -3.40
CA LEU A 158 -18.16 -11.57 -2.73
C LEU A 158 -17.65 -11.42 -1.28
N GLY A 159 -17.44 -10.21 -0.80
CA GLY A 159 -16.91 -9.91 0.54
C GLY A 159 -15.41 -10.14 0.67
N GLY A 160 -14.69 -10.15 -0.44
CA GLY A 160 -13.21 -10.13 -0.50
C GLY A 160 -12.66 -8.72 -0.58
N SER A 161 -11.33 -8.57 -0.45
CA SER A 161 -10.65 -7.30 -0.67
C SER A 161 -10.46 -7.05 -2.17
N GLY A 162 -11.27 -6.16 -2.75
CA GLY A 162 -11.13 -5.73 -4.16
C GLY A 162 -9.79 -5.05 -4.42
N PHE A 163 -9.25 -4.30 -3.47
CA PHE A 163 -7.94 -3.66 -3.58
C PHE A 163 -6.81 -4.69 -3.71
N LEU A 164 -6.82 -5.73 -2.86
CA LEU A 164 -5.87 -6.82 -2.97
C LEU A 164 -6.03 -7.57 -4.30
N ALA A 165 -7.27 -7.80 -4.73
CA ALA A 165 -7.55 -8.49 -5.97
C ALA A 165 -7.04 -7.74 -7.19
N ILE A 166 -7.32 -6.44 -7.32
CA ILE A 166 -6.82 -5.64 -8.45
C ILE A 166 -5.30 -5.51 -8.45
N TYR A 167 -4.69 -5.38 -7.26
CA TYR A 167 -3.23 -5.37 -7.13
C TYR A 167 -2.61 -6.67 -7.66
N LEU A 168 -3.09 -7.83 -7.19
CA LEU A 168 -2.59 -9.13 -7.65
C LEU A 168 -2.89 -9.38 -9.13
N THR A 169 -4.04 -8.92 -9.63
CA THR A 169 -4.36 -8.91 -11.06
C THR A 169 -3.30 -8.14 -11.84
N GLY A 170 -2.93 -6.95 -11.40
CA GLY A 170 -1.87 -6.14 -12.00
C GLY A 170 -0.50 -6.84 -11.96
N VAL A 171 -0.14 -7.45 -10.83
CA VAL A 171 1.10 -8.24 -10.70
C VAL A 171 1.13 -9.41 -11.69
N VAL A 172 0.04 -10.14 -11.85
CA VAL A 172 -0.05 -11.24 -12.82
C VAL A 172 0.10 -10.73 -14.25
N ILE A 173 -0.61 -9.65 -14.61
CA ILE A 173 -0.52 -9.03 -15.94
C ILE A 173 0.90 -8.55 -16.23
N GLY A 174 1.53 -7.87 -15.29
CA GLY A 174 2.90 -7.34 -15.41
C GLY A 174 3.98 -8.41 -15.54
N ASN A 175 3.73 -9.62 -15.03
CA ASN A 175 4.68 -10.75 -15.09
C ASN A 175 4.38 -11.75 -16.24
N ARG A 176 3.39 -11.46 -17.08
CA ARG A 176 3.01 -12.31 -18.21
C ARG A 176 3.18 -11.57 -19.54
N ARG A 177 3.29 -12.35 -20.62
CA ARG A 177 3.30 -11.78 -21.96
C ARG A 177 1.89 -11.41 -22.37
N VAL A 178 1.64 -10.11 -22.46
CA VAL A 178 0.35 -9.54 -22.88
C VAL A 178 0.55 -8.76 -24.17
N ARG A 179 -0.40 -8.91 -25.07
CA ARG A 179 -0.40 -8.18 -26.34
C ARG A 179 -0.49 -6.67 -26.06
N MET A 180 0.32 -5.89 -26.79
CA MET A 180 0.39 -4.41 -26.65
C MET A 180 0.77 -3.91 -25.23
N MET A 181 1.54 -4.69 -24.48
CA MET A 181 1.98 -4.35 -23.12
C MET A 181 2.59 -2.94 -23.00
N PRO A 182 3.49 -2.48 -23.89
CA PRO A 182 4.05 -1.12 -23.79
C PRO A 182 2.97 -0.04 -23.83
N MET A 183 1.94 -0.19 -24.66
CA MET A 183 0.84 0.77 -24.76
C MET A 183 -0.07 0.72 -23.52
N ILE A 184 -0.31 -0.49 -22.98
CA ILE A 184 -1.05 -0.66 -21.73
C ILE A 184 -0.34 0.09 -20.60
N LEU A 185 0.97 -0.12 -20.44
CA LEU A 185 1.76 0.56 -19.41
C LEU A 185 1.73 2.08 -19.59
N GLN A 186 2.00 2.58 -20.76
CA GLN A 186 2.02 4.02 -21.03
C GLN A 186 0.71 4.73 -20.66
N VAL A 187 -0.43 4.13 -20.99
CA VAL A 187 -1.74 4.70 -20.67
C VAL A 187 -2.03 4.60 -19.16
N HIS A 188 -1.72 3.45 -18.54
CA HIS A 188 -1.95 3.27 -17.09
C HIS A 188 -1.04 4.17 -16.26
N ASP A 189 0.21 4.41 -16.66
CA ASP A 189 1.10 5.37 -16.03
C ASP A 189 0.49 6.79 -16.07
N GLY A 190 -0.05 7.20 -17.21
CA GLY A 190 -0.74 8.49 -17.34
C GLY A 190 -1.99 8.59 -16.45
N LEU A 191 -2.80 7.51 -16.38
CA LEU A 191 -3.96 7.44 -15.51
C LEU A 191 -3.57 7.46 -14.02
N ALA A 192 -2.49 6.77 -13.64
CA ALA A 192 -1.96 6.76 -12.29
C ALA A 192 -1.51 8.17 -11.86
N TRP A 193 -0.78 8.89 -12.72
CA TRP A 193 -0.41 10.28 -12.49
C TRP A 193 -1.63 11.20 -12.32
N LEU A 194 -2.62 11.07 -13.19
CA LEU A 194 -3.85 11.85 -13.11
C LEU A 194 -4.61 11.56 -11.80
N ALA A 195 -4.74 10.28 -11.43
CA ALA A 195 -5.38 9.86 -10.19
C ALA A 195 -4.63 10.42 -8.97
N GLN A 196 -3.31 10.37 -8.95
CA GLN A 196 -2.49 10.91 -7.87
C GLN A 196 -2.63 12.42 -7.72
N LEU A 197 -2.58 13.17 -8.84
CA LEU A 197 -2.80 14.62 -8.82
C LEU A 197 -4.21 14.98 -8.33
N SER A 198 -5.22 14.25 -8.79
CA SER A 198 -6.62 14.44 -8.38
C SER A 198 -6.79 14.16 -6.88
N LEU A 199 -6.16 13.11 -6.38
CA LEU A 199 -6.15 12.76 -4.96
C LEU A 199 -5.60 13.90 -4.11
N PHE A 200 -4.39 14.38 -4.42
CA PHE A 200 -3.77 15.45 -3.65
C PHE A 200 -4.55 16.76 -3.75
N LEU A 201 -5.15 17.04 -4.90
CA LEU A 201 -6.04 18.21 -5.07
C LEU A 201 -7.26 18.10 -4.15
N ILE A 202 -7.95 16.97 -4.16
CA ILE A 202 -9.13 16.74 -3.32
C ILE A 202 -8.75 16.80 -1.84
N LEU A 203 -7.66 16.16 -1.43
CA LEU A 203 -7.16 16.25 -0.06
C LEU A 203 -6.85 17.69 0.35
N GLY A 204 -6.19 18.46 -0.54
CA GLY A 204 -5.91 19.87 -0.28
C GLY A 204 -7.15 20.74 -0.13
N LEU A 205 -8.21 20.44 -0.88
CA LEU A 205 -9.50 21.14 -0.79
C LEU A 205 -10.31 20.75 0.46
N LEU A 206 -10.18 19.51 0.93
CA LEU A 206 -10.86 19.02 2.13
C LEU A 206 -10.22 19.50 3.42
N VAL A 207 -8.95 19.85 3.40
CA VAL A 207 -8.20 20.29 4.58
C VAL A 207 -8.50 21.75 4.89
N SER A 208 -8.97 22.02 6.10
CA SER A 208 -9.08 23.39 6.65
C SER A 208 -7.81 23.73 7.44
N PRO A 209 -6.96 24.66 6.97
CA PRO A 209 -5.69 24.98 7.64
C PRO A 209 -5.85 25.41 9.09
N SER A 210 -6.94 26.10 9.41
CA SER A 210 -7.25 26.55 10.78
C SER A 210 -7.47 25.40 11.77
N SER A 211 -7.99 24.26 11.32
CA SER A 211 -8.18 23.08 12.16
C SER A 211 -6.90 22.27 12.38
N LEU A 212 -5.88 22.48 11.55
CA LEU A 212 -4.59 21.80 11.69
C LEU A 212 -3.67 22.46 12.71
N ILE A 213 -3.77 23.77 12.91
CA ILE A 213 -2.88 24.53 13.81
C ILE A 213 -2.86 23.94 15.23
N PRO A 214 -4.01 23.64 15.90
CA PRO A 214 -4.02 23.03 17.22
C PRO A 214 -3.37 21.62 17.27
N LEU A 215 -3.41 20.89 16.17
CA LEU A 215 -2.89 19.53 16.08
C LEU A 215 -1.42 19.48 15.64
N ALA A 216 -0.86 20.61 15.20
CA ALA A 216 0.48 20.66 14.60
C ALA A 216 1.58 20.17 15.54
N GLY A 217 1.51 20.52 16.85
CA GLY A 217 2.46 20.06 17.86
C GLY A 217 2.44 18.54 18.04
N GLY A 218 1.25 17.97 18.18
CA GLY A 218 1.07 16.51 18.27
C GLY A 218 1.46 15.79 17.00
N GLY A 219 1.10 16.34 15.85
CA GLY A 219 1.48 15.82 14.54
C GLY A 219 2.99 15.80 14.34
N LEU A 220 3.70 16.84 14.79
CA LEU A 220 5.16 16.90 14.73
C LEU A 220 5.78 15.80 15.63
N ILE A 221 5.29 15.61 16.85
CA ILE A 221 5.76 14.54 17.74
C ILE A 221 5.56 13.17 17.09
N LEU A 222 4.38 12.91 16.53
CA LEU A 222 4.08 11.67 15.85
C LEU A 222 5.00 11.45 14.63
N ALA A 223 5.23 12.48 13.82
CA ALA A 223 6.13 12.42 12.66
C ALA A 223 7.58 12.13 13.08
N LEU A 224 8.10 12.81 14.10
CA LEU A 224 9.46 12.59 14.63
C LEU A 224 9.59 11.19 15.23
N ALA A 225 8.61 10.74 16.01
CA ALA A 225 8.60 9.39 16.58
C ALA A 225 8.58 8.33 15.46
N LEU A 226 7.83 8.57 14.38
CA LEU A 226 7.71 7.68 13.25
C LEU A 226 9.02 7.57 12.47
N ILE A 227 9.69 8.68 12.22
CA ILE A 227 10.95 8.73 11.45
C ILE A 227 12.12 8.18 12.27
N PHE A 228 12.25 8.61 13.53
CA PHE A 228 13.45 8.34 14.31
C PHE A 228 13.37 7.12 15.24
N VAL A 229 12.16 6.67 15.56
CA VAL A 229 11.96 5.56 16.51
C VAL A 229 11.25 4.39 15.86
N ILE A 230 10.01 4.60 15.37
CA ILE A 230 9.15 3.50 14.93
C ILE A 230 9.73 2.83 13.68
N ARG A 231 10.06 3.60 12.66
CA ARG A 231 10.60 3.06 11.40
C ARG A 231 11.94 2.35 11.59
N PRO A 232 12.97 2.93 12.25
CA PRO A 232 14.22 2.23 12.53
C PRO A 232 14.03 0.95 13.31
N LEU A 233 13.20 0.98 14.38
CA LEU A 233 12.93 -0.17 15.22
C LEU A 233 12.24 -1.29 14.44
N THR A 234 11.22 -0.94 13.65
CA THR A 234 10.52 -1.89 12.77
C THR A 234 11.49 -2.57 11.81
N LEU A 235 12.35 -1.79 11.14
CA LEU A 235 13.34 -2.33 10.20
C LEU A 235 14.36 -3.22 10.89
N MET A 236 14.87 -2.81 12.06
CA MET A 236 15.80 -3.65 12.82
C MET A 236 15.19 -4.99 13.19
N LEU A 237 13.94 -5.01 13.62
CA LEU A 237 13.25 -6.23 14.03
C LEU A 237 12.86 -7.12 12.85
N THR A 238 12.40 -6.54 11.76
CA THR A 238 11.90 -7.30 10.59
C THR A 238 13.02 -7.74 9.65
N LEU A 239 14.07 -6.93 9.49
CA LEU A 239 15.19 -7.23 8.59
C LEU A 239 16.37 -7.95 9.25
N TRP A 240 16.35 -8.11 10.57
CA TRP A 240 17.40 -8.85 11.31
C TRP A 240 17.78 -10.20 10.66
N PRO A 241 16.83 -11.07 10.24
CA PRO A 241 17.17 -12.37 9.69
C PRO A 241 17.81 -12.31 8.30
N PHE A 242 17.75 -11.14 7.63
CA PHE A 242 18.16 -11.00 6.24
C PHE A 242 19.58 -10.42 6.07
N ALA A 243 20.34 -10.25 7.16
CA ALA A 243 21.75 -9.80 7.13
C ALA A 243 21.98 -8.53 6.28
N PHE A 244 21.14 -7.48 6.47
CA PHE A 244 21.38 -6.16 5.92
C PHE A 244 22.49 -5.44 6.72
N ASN A 245 23.34 -4.69 6.00
CA ASN A 245 24.35 -3.87 6.63
C ASN A 245 23.68 -2.67 7.36
N ARG A 246 24.32 -2.16 8.42
CA ARG A 246 23.82 -0.98 9.17
C ARG A 246 23.57 0.23 8.26
N ARG A 247 24.42 0.47 7.26
CA ARG A 247 24.27 1.55 6.30
C ARG A 247 23.01 1.36 5.42
N GLU A 248 22.75 0.13 4.99
CA GLU A 248 21.54 -0.22 4.23
C GLU A 248 20.29 -0.04 5.07
N LEU A 249 20.30 -0.48 6.34
CA LEU A 249 19.17 -0.29 7.26
C LEU A 249 18.86 1.19 7.52
N VAL A 250 19.89 2.00 7.76
CA VAL A 250 19.72 3.44 7.94
C VAL A 250 19.16 4.08 6.67
N PHE A 251 19.64 3.69 5.50
CA PHE A 251 19.17 4.21 4.23
C PHE A 251 17.70 3.82 3.97
N ILE A 252 17.33 2.53 4.15
CA ILE A 252 15.96 2.04 4.01
C ILE A 252 15.02 2.75 5.00
N SER A 253 15.50 3.01 6.23
CA SER A 253 14.76 3.76 7.23
C SER A 253 14.47 5.20 6.80
N TRP A 254 15.47 5.87 6.28
CA TRP A 254 15.37 7.25 5.84
C TRP A 254 14.49 7.43 4.59
N VAL A 255 14.62 6.51 3.63
CA VAL A 255 13.90 6.55 2.33
C VAL A 255 12.41 6.23 2.49
N GLY A 256 11.97 5.65 3.59
CA GLY A 256 10.57 5.29 3.82
C GLY A 256 9.64 6.51 3.98
N LEU A 257 9.46 7.29 2.90
CA LEU A 257 8.44 8.35 2.83
C LEU A 257 7.05 7.74 2.90
N ARG A 258 6.09 8.49 3.43
CA ARG A 258 4.74 7.99 3.63
C ARG A 258 3.87 8.19 2.39
N GLY A 259 3.13 7.15 2.01
CA GLY A 259 2.14 7.20 0.96
C GLY A 259 0.81 7.77 1.45
N ALA A 260 0.04 8.36 0.52
CA ALA A 260 -1.29 8.89 0.80
C ALA A 260 -2.42 7.87 0.47
N VAL A 261 -2.09 6.72 -0.08
CA VAL A 261 -3.05 5.73 -0.59
C VAL A 261 -4.09 5.27 0.45
N PRO A 262 -3.74 5.02 1.74
CA PRO A 262 -4.73 4.61 2.72
C PRO A 262 -5.71 5.72 3.17
N ILE A 263 -5.50 6.95 2.72
CA ILE A 263 -6.38 8.10 3.05
C ILE A 263 -7.61 8.13 2.12
N VAL A 264 -7.54 7.47 0.99
CA VAL A 264 -8.58 7.40 -0.05
C VAL A 264 -9.63 6.36 0.31
#